data_674f84a4567bc3263d79228d34cb5add
#
_entry.id   674f84a4567bc3263d79228d34cb5add
#
_cell.length_a   1.000
_cell.length_b   1.000
_cell.length_c   1.000
_cell.angle_alpha   90.00
_cell.angle_beta   90.00
_cell.angle_gamma   90.00
#
_symmetry.space_group_name_H-M   'P 1'
#
loop_
_entity.id
_entity.type
_entity.pdbx_description
1 polymer ?
#
loop_
_entity_poly.entity_id
_entity_poly.type
_entity_poly.pdbx_seq_one_letter_code
_entity_poly.pdbx_strand_id
1 'polypeptide(L)'
;MNISEPIQGKLDLCKDIKEFFGEKEFTLVEIGSYAGGSACIFAEQFRNAKIICIDPWLSGFDSADPCSYANYSQVEQEFDEAVKSFKNIEKKKGYSTDFNIECDIIFIDGRHFYEGVKEDILHWSPNVKKPGIIAGHDYCKPGEMMYSYSHIRNVSKAVDETLGVPDKRYVDGNWLKY
;
A
#
# COMPACT_ATOMS: atom_id res chain seq x y z
N MET A 1 -13.14 -8.68 14.24
CA MET A 1 -12.76 -8.38 12.85
C MET A 1 -12.34 -9.68 12.20
N ASN A 2 -13.12 -10.18 11.23
CA ASN A 2 -12.71 -11.38 10.50
C ASN A 2 -11.65 -10.96 9.46
N ILE A 3 -10.40 -11.14 9.82
CA ILE A 3 -9.25 -11.02 8.90
C ILE A 3 -9.27 -12.29 8.06
N SER A 4 -10.04 -12.30 6.98
CA SER A 4 -10.12 -13.42 6.03
C SER A 4 -9.66 -13.01 4.63
N GLU A 5 -8.78 -12.04 4.51
CA GLU A 5 -8.01 -11.88 3.28
C GLU A 5 -6.77 -12.78 3.32
N PRO A 6 -6.36 -13.33 2.20
CA PRO A 6 -5.18 -14.16 2.19
C PRO A 6 -3.94 -13.32 2.53
N ILE A 7 -3.59 -13.28 3.81
CA ILE A 7 -2.40 -12.60 4.34
C ILE A 7 -1.10 -13.15 3.70
N GLN A 8 -1.18 -14.33 3.09
CA GLN A 8 -0.01 -15.03 2.59
C GLN A 8 0.77 -14.23 1.54
N GLY A 9 0.10 -13.61 0.58
CA GLY A 9 0.81 -12.83 -0.45
C GLY A 9 1.51 -11.62 0.14
N LYS A 10 0.91 -10.96 1.14
CA LYS A 10 1.58 -9.86 1.85
C LYS A 10 2.79 -10.34 2.68
N LEU A 11 2.71 -11.52 3.27
CA LEU A 11 3.86 -12.13 3.97
C LEU A 11 4.98 -12.52 2.99
N ASP A 12 4.64 -13.03 1.81
CA ASP A 12 5.60 -13.35 0.76
C ASP A 12 6.28 -12.07 0.22
N LEU A 13 5.53 -10.99 0.02
CA LEU A 13 6.07 -9.66 -0.27
C LEU A 13 7.06 -9.22 0.82
N CYS A 14 6.68 -9.34 2.09
CA CYS A 14 7.56 -8.99 3.21
C CYS A 14 8.85 -9.82 3.23
N LYS A 15 8.78 -11.10 2.86
CA LYS A 15 9.95 -11.96 2.73
C LYS A 15 10.92 -11.44 1.66
N ASP A 16 10.41 -11.10 0.49
CA ASP A 16 11.24 -10.55 -0.60
C ASP A 16 11.87 -9.20 -0.23
N ILE A 17 11.14 -8.35 0.47
CA ILE A 17 11.67 -7.09 1.00
C ILE A 17 12.81 -7.35 2.01
N LYS A 18 12.65 -8.31 2.92
CA LYS A 18 13.70 -8.71 3.86
C LYS A 18 14.94 -9.24 3.13
N GLU A 19 14.75 -10.04 2.09
CA GLU A 19 15.86 -10.53 1.27
C GLU A 19 16.62 -9.40 0.58
N PHE A 20 15.91 -8.34 0.14
CA PHE A 20 16.52 -7.20 -0.53
C PHE A 20 17.31 -6.28 0.42
N PHE A 21 16.75 -5.96 1.59
CA PHE A 21 17.40 -5.03 2.53
C PHE A 21 18.30 -5.73 3.57
N GLY A 22 18.07 -7.02 3.83
CA GLY A 22 18.74 -7.75 4.92
C GLY A 22 18.41 -7.14 6.28
N GLU A 23 19.45 -6.90 7.09
CA GLU A 23 19.31 -6.30 8.43
C GLU A 23 19.39 -4.76 8.44
N LYS A 24 19.44 -4.13 7.28
CA LYS A 24 19.54 -2.67 7.18
C LYS A 24 18.26 -2.00 7.66
N GLU A 25 18.41 -0.85 8.29
CA GLU A 25 17.30 0.06 8.53
C GLU A 25 16.80 0.66 7.22
N PHE A 26 15.49 0.81 7.07
CA PHE A 26 14.88 1.42 5.90
C PHE A 26 13.59 2.16 6.28
N THR A 27 13.13 3.02 5.40
CA THR A 27 11.84 3.72 5.51
C THR A 27 10.88 3.16 4.48
N LEU A 28 9.73 2.66 4.94
CA LEU A 28 8.58 2.30 4.12
C LEU A 28 7.51 3.37 4.27
N VAL A 29 7.04 3.90 3.15
CA VAL A 29 5.84 4.75 3.11
C VAL A 29 4.69 3.93 2.57
N GLU A 30 3.56 3.95 3.26
CA GLU A 30 2.31 3.32 2.84
C GLU A 30 1.29 4.39 2.48
N ILE A 31 0.71 4.30 1.30
CA ILE A 31 -0.39 5.14 0.82
C ILE A 31 -1.69 4.34 0.90
N GLY A 32 -2.68 4.87 1.63
CA GLY A 32 -3.94 4.18 1.87
C GLY A 32 -3.87 3.21 3.04
N SER A 33 -3.62 3.72 4.25
CA SER A 33 -3.46 2.87 5.44
C SER A 33 -4.78 2.39 6.05
N TYR A 34 -5.91 2.99 5.69
CA TYR A 34 -7.26 2.59 6.11
C TYR A 34 -7.35 2.32 7.62
N ALA A 35 -7.71 1.09 8.03
CA ALA A 35 -7.80 0.66 9.44
C ALA A 35 -6.49 0.07 10.00
N GLY A 36 -5.36 0.18 9.27
CA GLY A 36 -4.03 -0.18 9.76
C GLY A 36 -3.63 -1.66 9.64
N GLY A 37 -4.40 -2.47 8.89
CA GLY A 37 -4.12 -3.90 8.78
C GLY A 37 -2.75 -4.19 8.17
N SER A 38 -2.44 -3.62 7.01
CA SER A 38 -1.14 -3.75 6.34
C SER A 38 -0.01 -3.08 7.12
N ALA A 39 -0.27 -1.89 7.69
CA ALA A 39 0.68 -1.17 8.53
C ALA A 39 1.18 -2.03 9.71
N CYS A 40 0.27 -2.72 10.40
CA CYS A 40 0.62 -3.64 11.49
C CYS A 40 1.47 -4.81 11.01
N ILE A 41 1.14 -5.41 9.85
CA ILE A 41 1.93 -6.49 9.26
C ILE A 41 3.35 -6.00 8.95
N PHE A 42 3.49 -4.86 8.29
CA PHE A 42 4.80 -4.28 7.98
C PHE A 42 5.60 -3.98 9.24
N ALA A 43 4.97 -3.38 10.25
CA ALA A 43 5.65 -3.05 11.51
C ALA A 43 6.13 -4.28 12.29
N GLU A 44 5.36 -5.38 12.28
CA GLU A 44 5.77 -6.66 12.87
C GLU A 44 6.90 -7.32 12.09
N GLN A 45 6.80 -7.32 10.75
CA GLN A 45 7.77 -7.95 9.89
C GLN A 45 9.08 -7.17 9.82
N PHE A 46 9.06 -5.85 9.95
CA PHE A 46 10.21 -4.96 9.77
C PHE A 46 10.49 -4.13 11.03
N ARG A 47 10.92 -4.80 12.11
CA ARG A 47 11.14 -4.13 13.41
C ARG A 47 12.20 -3.03 13.38
N ASN A 48 13.13 -3.10 12.42
CA ASN A 48 14.19 -2.11 12.20
C ASN A 48 13.80 -1.02 11.19
N ALA A 49 12.60 -1.11 10.59
CA ALA A 49 12.15 -0.12 9.63
C ALA A 49 11.28 0.95 10.28
N LYS A 50 11.30 2.14 9.70
CA LYS A 50 10.31 3.18 9.96
C LYS A 50 9.16 3.01 8.96
N ILE A 51 7.94 2.86 9.44
CA ILE A 51 6.72 2.74 8.63
C ILE A 51 5.98 4.07 8.73
N ILE A 52 5.77 4.75 7.60
CA ILE A 52 5.03 6.02 7.53
C ILE A 52 3.73 5.75 6.82
N CYS A 53 2.61 5.89 7.53
CA CYS A 53 1.26 5.60 7.08
C CYS A 53 0.56 6.89 6.67
N ILE A 54 0.18 7.01 5.39
CA ILE A 54 -0.47 8.21 4.83
C ILE A 54 -1.87 7.83 4.38
N ASP A 55 -2.87 8.52 4.94
CA ASP A 55 -4.28 8.39 4.57
C ASP A 55 -5.00 9.71 4.90
N PRO A 56 -5.91 10.21 4.07
CA PRO A 56 -6.71 11.37 4.42
C PRO A 56 -7.81 11.05 5.42
N TRP A 57 -8.18 9.77 5.58
CA TRP A 57 -9.35 9.29 6.34
C TRP A 57 -10.62 10.07 5.99
N LEU A 58 -10.88 10.21 4.69
CA LEU A 58 -12.04 10.89 4.13
C LEU A 58 -12.82 9.96 3.20
N SER A 59 -14.15 10.04 3.28
CA SER A 59 -15.06 9.30 2.38
C SER A 59 -15.22 10.00 1.02
N GLY A 60 -15.77 9.28 0.03
CA GLY A 60 -16.20 9.86 -1.25
C GLY A 60 -15.08 10.00 -2.29
N PHE A 61 -13.97 9.30 -2.14
CA PHE A 61 -12.81 9.39 -3.06
C PHE A 61 -13.02 8.64 -4.38
N ASP A 62 -13.85 7.59 -4.40
CA ASP A 62 -14.21 6.81 -5.58
C ASP A 62 -15.64 6.25 -5.44
N SER A 63 -16.53 6.66 -6.35
CA SER A 63 -17.92 6.18 -6.33
C SER A 63 -18.10 4.70 -6.71
N ALA A 64 -17.10 4.08 -7.32
CA ALA A 64 -17.10 2.67 -7.68
C ALA A 64 -16.53 1.78 -6.56
N ASP A 65 -15.78 2.35 -5.60
CA ASP A 65 -15.16 1.63 -4.51
C ASP A 65 -16.09 1.58 -3.29
N PRO A 66 -16.50 0.38 -2.83
CA PRO A 66 -17.32 0.24 -1.62
C PRO A 66 -16.67 0.87 -0.37
N CYS A 67 -15.35 0.85 -0.26
CA CYS A 67 -14.63 1.45 0.86
C CYS A 67 -14.83 2.98 0.93
N SER A 68 -15.10 3.63 -0.22
CA SER A 68 -15.36 5.07 -0.30
C SER A 68 -16.56 5.54 0.54
N TYR A 69 -17.45 4.63 0.92
CA TYR A 69 -18.66 4.90 1.71
C TYR A 69 -18.51 4.52 3.19
N ALA A 70 -17.34 4.09 3.64
CA ALA A 70 -17.10 3.77 5.04
C ALA A 70 -17.23 5.00 5.95
N ASN A 71 -17.50 4.76 7.23
CA ASN A 71 -17.41 5.81 8.25
C ASN A 71 -15.94 6.07 8.59
N TYR A 72 -15.30 6.98 7.88
CA TYR A 72 -13.88 7.24 8.01
C TYR A 72 -13.46 7.81 9.38
N SER A 73 -14.37 8.44 10.12
CA SER A 73 -14.09 8.80 11.52
C SER A 73 -13.89 7.56 12.40
N GLN A 74 -14.67 6.50 12.16
CA GLN A 74 -14.50 5.23 12.84
C GLN A 74 -13.26 4.47 12.34
N VAL A 75 -13.03 4.46 11.02
CA VAL A 75 -11.85 3.81 10.40
C VAL A 75 -10.56 4.42 10.94
N GLU A 76 -10.49 5.74 11.10
CA GLU A 76 -9.34 6.42 11.68
C GLU A 76 -9.12 6.03 13.16
N GLN A 77 -10.19 5.90 13.94
CA GLN A 77 -10.10 5.42 15.32
C GLN A 77 -9.64 3.95 15.40
N GLU A 78 -10.11 3.11 14.48
CA GLU A 78 -9.66 1.72 14.36
C GLU A 78 -8.17 1.65 14.01
N PHE A 79 -7.69 2.52 13.09
CA PHE A 79 -6.28 2.66 12.79
C PHE A 79 -5.46 3.03 14.03
N ASP A 80 -5.86 4.10 14.75
CA ASP A 80 -5.14 4.58 15.93
C ASP A 80 -5.06 3.50 17.03
N GLU A 81 -6.13 2.73 17.21
CA GLU A 81 -6.15 1.62 18.16
C GLU A 81 -5.25 0.45 17.70
N ALA A 82 -5.29 0.10 16.41
CA ALA A 82 -4.49 -0.99 15.86
C ALA A 82 -2.99 -0.73 15.99
N VAL A 83 -2.56 0.50 15.72
CA VAL A 83 -1.11 0.82 15.66
C VAL A 83 -0.52 1.29 16.97
N LYS A 84 -1.31 1.54 18.03
CA LYS A 84 -0.88 2.18 19.28
C LYS A 84 0.31 1.50 19.99
N SER A 85 0.49 0.19 19.79
CA SER A 85 1.58 -0.59 20.41
C SER A 85 2.88 -0.56 19.60
N PHE A 86 2.84 -0.12 18.36
CA PHE A 86 4.00 -0.09 17.46
C PHE A 86 4.75 1.23 17.61
N LYS A 87 6.04 1.14 17.89
CA LYS A 87 6.91 2.32 18.05
C LYS A 87 7.54 2.79 16.73
N ASN A 88 7.45 1.95 15.71
CA ASN A 88 8.04 2.18 14.40
C ASN A 88 7.04 2.64 13.34
N ILE A 89 5.77 2.94 13.75
CA ILE A 89 4.74 3.52 12.89
C ILE A 89 4.62 5.02 13.14
N GLU A 90 4.62 5.81 12.08
CA GLU A 90 4.29 7.23 12.07
C GLU A 90 3.03 7.47 11.22
N LYS A 91 1.97 8.04 11.83
CA LYS A 91 0.74 8.44 11.14
C LYS A 91 0.89 9.81 10.51
N LYS A 92 0.49 9.96 9.25
CA LYS A 92 0.36 11.24 8.55
C LYS A 92 -1.03 11.36 7.93
N LYS A 93 -1.84 12.28 8.43
CA LYS A 93 -3.17 12.53 7.90
C LYS A 93 -3.12 13.54 6.74
N GLY A 94 -3.52 13.12 5.56
CA GLY A 94 -3.56 13.93 4.33
C GLY A 94 -3.57 13.07 3.09
N TYR A 95 -3.70 13.71 1.94
CA TYR A 95 -3.57 13.02 0.64
C TYR A 95 -2.11 12.64 0.38
N SER A 96 -1.90 11.61 -0.41
CA SER A 96 -0.56 11.14 -0.79
C SER A 96 0.30 12.26 -1.36
N THR A 97 -0.30 13.14 -2.16
CA THR A 97 0.36 14.27 -2.82
C THR A 97 0.68 15.47 -1.91
N ASP A 98 0.18 15.48 -0.67
CA ASP A 98 0.52 16.53 0.31
C ASP A 98 1.92 16.34 0.90
N PHE A 99 2.54 15.19 0.65
CA PHE A 99 3.82 14.82 1.25
C PHE A 99 4.88 14.51 0.18
N ASN A 100 6.12 14.91 0.47
CA ASN A 100 7.32 14.54 -0.28
C ASN A 100 8.34 14.00 0.72
N ILE A 101 8.41 12.68 0.86
CA ILE A 101 9.26 12.00 1.84
C ILE A 101 10.16 11.02 1.08
N GLU A 102 11.47 11.20 1.22
CA GLU A 102 12.42 10.23 0.69
C GLU A 102 12.28 8.91 1.45
N CYS A 103 12.11 7.82 0.72
CA CYS A 103 11.88 6.49 1.28
C CYS A 103 12.68 5.42 0.53
N ASP A 104 12.84 4.28 1.15
CA ASP A 104 13.47 3.11 0.54
C ASP A 104 12.42 2.23 -0.16
N ILE A 105 11.18 2.28 0.35
CA ILE A 105 10.03 1.57 -0.20
C ILE A 105 8.83 2.50 -0.22
N ILE A 106 8.08 2.49 -1.32
CA ILE A 106 6.70 2.98 -1.38
C ILE A 106 5.75 1.80 -1.58
N PHE A 107 4.71 1.70 -0.75
CA PHE A 107 3.62 0.76 -0.90
C PHE A 107 2.33 1.52 -1.22
N ILE A 108 1.75 1.28 -2.41
CA ILE A 108 0.59 2.01 -2.94
C ILE A 108 -0.66 1.13 -2.84
N ASP A 109 -1.60 1.55 -1.99
CA ASP A 109 -2.85 0.83 -1.69
C ASP A 109 -3.99 1.85 -1.36
N GLY A 110 -3.99 2.98 -2.04
CA GLY A 110 -4.90 4.09 -1.75
C GLY A 110 -6.11 4.11 -2.67
N ARG A 111 -6.04 4.85 -3.77
CA ARG A 111 -7.10 4.95 -4.77
C ARG A 111 -6.95 3.85 -5.81
N HIS A 112 -8.05 3.22 -6.22
CA HIS A 112 -8.03 2.08 -7.14
C HIS A 112 -8.41 2.42 -8.59
N PHE A 113 -8.85 3.66 -8.87
CA PHE A 113 -9.09 4.09 -10.25
C PHE A 113 -7.79 4.49 -10.95
N TYR A 114 -7.78 4.36 -12.28
CA TYR A 114 -6.58 4.50 -13.12
C TYR A 114 -5.76 5.77 -12.85
N GLU A 115 -6.44 6.93 -12.86
CA GLU A 115 -5.77 8.23 -12.67
C GLU A 115 -5.16 8.37 -11.28
N GLY A 116 -5.85 7.86 -10.24
CA GLY A 116 -5.38 7.91 -8.87
C GLY A 116 -4.14 7.08 -8.65
N VAL A 117 -4.12 5.83 -9.13
CA VAL A 117 -2.94 4.95 -9.04
C VAL A 117 -1.77 5.54 -9.82
N LYS A 118 -2.02 6.04 -11.02
CA LYS A 118 -1.00 6.66 -11.86
C LYS A 118 -0.40 7.91 -11.21
N GLU A 119 -1.24 8.76 -10.62
CA GLU A 119 -0.79 9.95 -9.89
C GLU A 119 0.10 9.58 -8.71
N ASP A 120 -0.32 8.62 -7.89
CA ASP A 120 0.46 8.15 -6.75
C ASP A 120 1.82 7.58 -7.19
N ILE A 121 1.86 6.75 -8.24
CA ILE A 121 3.11 6.21 -8.77
C ILE A 121 4.03 7.33 -9.27
N LEU A 122 3.53 8.26 -10.06
CA LEU A 122 4.34 9.35 -10.63
C LEU A 122 4.84 10.32 -9.57
N HIS A 123 4.04 10.58 -8.54
CA HIS A 123 4.40 11.45 -7.43
C HIS A 123 5.50 10.82 -6.54
N TRP A 124 5.36 9.51 -6.24
CA TRP A 124 6.23 8.86 -5.28
C TRP A 124 7.49 8.23 -5.88
N SER A 125 7.47 7.79 -7.15
CA SER A 125 8.65 7.16 -7.78
C SER A 125 9.92 7.99 -7.67
N PRO A 126 9.90 9.34 -7.83
CA PRO A 126 11.09 10.15 -7.65
C PRO A 126 11.61 10.22 -6.21
N ASN A 127 10.75 9.90 -5.22
CA ASN A 127 11.09 9.92 -3.80
C ASN A 127 11.67 8.58 -3.30
N VAL A 128 11.62 7.54 -4.13
CA VAL A 128 12.21 6.23 -3.79
C VAL A 128 13.71 6.25 -4.08
N LYS A 129 14.51 5.99 -3.04
CA LYS A 129 15.97 5.88 -3.14
C LYS A 129 16.38 4.79 -4.12
N LYS A 130 17.58 4.88 -4.63
CA LYS A 130 18.17 3.83 -5.50
C LYS A 130 19.40 3.22 -4.82
N PRO A 131 19.41 1.89 -4.61
CA PRO A 131 18.34 0.92 -4.93
C PRO A 131 17.16 1.02 -3.95
N GLY A 132 15.95 0.81 -4.45
CA GLY A 132 14.71 0.85 -3.67
C GLY A 132 13.58 0.08 -4.33
N ILE A 133 12.42 0.05 -3.68
CA ILE A 133 11.28 -0.76 -4.09
C ILE A 133 10.03 0.11 -4.27
N ILE A 134 9.31 -0.11 -5.38
CA ILE A 134 7.93 0.36 -5.56
C ILE A 134 7.03 -0.87 -5.49
N ALA A 135 6.07 -0.87 -4.60
CA ALA A 135 5.16 -1.99 -4.39
C ALA A 135 3.73 -1.48 -4.21
N GLY A 136 2.77 -2.40 -4.20
CA GLY A 136 1.38 -2.05 -3.96
C GLY A 136 0.47 -3.25 -3.94
N HIS A 137 -0.84 -2.98 -3.93
CA HIS A 137 -1.90 -3.99 -3.88
C HIS A 137 -2.82 -3.91 -5.12
N ASP A 138 -3.80 -4.81 -5.19
CA ASP A 138 -4.87 -4.86 -6.20
C ASP A 138 -4.44 -5.04 -7.66
N TYR A 139 -3.21 -5.49 -7.89
CA TYR A 139 -2.77 -5.83 -9.24
C TYR A 139 -3.36 -7.17 -9.66
N CYS A 140 -4.37 -7.13 -10.53
CA CYS A 140 -5.05 -8.31 -11.05
C CYS A 140 -5.19 -8.26 -12.57
N LYS A 141 -5.24 -9.43 -13.21
CA LYS A 141 -5.39 -9.59 -14.66
C LYS A 141 -6.71 -10.26 -15.00
N PRO A 142 -7.22 -10.08 -16.25
CA PRO A 142 -8.40 -10.80 -16.72
C PRO A 142 -8.27 -12.30 -16.51
N GLY A 143 -9.31 -12.91 -15.92
CA GLY A 143 -9.35 -14.33 -15.58
C GLY A 143 -8.92 -14.66 -14.15
N GLU A 144 -8.33 -13.75 -13.42
CA GLU A 144 -8.06 -13.90 -11.99
C GLU A 144 -9.31 -13.55 -11.16
N MET A 145 -9.48 -14.20 -9.98
CA MET A 145 -10.65 -14.01 -9.13
C MET A 145 -10.85 -12.53 -8.74
N MET A 146 -9.79 -11.84 -8.35
CA MET A 146 -9.84 -10.43 -7.97
C MET A 146 -10.30 -9.51 -9.11
N TYR A 147 -10.08 -9.89 -10.36
CA TYR A 147 -10.53 -9.12 -11.52
C TYR A 147 -12.06 -9.01 -11.62
N SER A 148 -12.81 -9.82 -10.87
CA SER A 148 -14.26 -9.70 -10.72
C SER A 148 -14.70 -8.40 -10.04
N TYR A 149 -13.85 -7.83 -9.17
CA TYR A 149 -14.10 -6.57 -8.49
C TYR A 149 -13.84 -5.39 -9.43
N SER A 150 -14.91 -4.69 -9.82
CA SER A 150 -14.83 -3.66 -10.87
C SER A 150 -13.95 -2.46 -10.50
N HIS A 151 -13.90 -2.09 -9.23
CA HIS A 151 -13.16 -0.92 -8.75
C HIS A 151 -11.63 -1.07 -8.84
N ILE A 152 -11.09 -2.30 -8.75
CA ILE A 152 -9.64 -2.52 -8.80
C ILE A 152 -9.09 -2.87 -10.19
N ARG A 153 -9.95 -3.08 -11.20
CA ARG A 153 -9.51 -3.54 -12.54
C ARG A 153 -8.50 -2.64 -13.22
N ASN A 154 -8.49 -1.37 -12.89
CA ASN A 154 -7.64 -0.38 -13.54
C ASN A 154 -6.26 -0.26 -12.89
N VAL A 155 -6.06 -0.84 -11.69
CA VAL A 155 -4.77 -0.79 -10.98
C VAL A 155 -3.66 -1.38 -11.84
N SER A 156 -3.85 -2.60 -12.36
CA SER A 156 -2.84 -3.26 -13.18
C SER A 156 -2.52 -2.50 -14.48
N LYS A 157 -3.52 -1.84 -15.07
CA LYS A 157 -3.31 -0.99 -16.24
C LYS A 157 -2.43 0.23 -15.90
N ALA A 158 -2.75 0.91 -14.80
CA ALA A 158 -1.98 2.08 -14.37
C ALA A 158 -0.52 1.70 -14.03
N VAL A 159 -0.31 0.58 -13.34
CA VAL A 159 1.03 0.06 -13.01
C VAL A 159 1.81 -0.26 -14.29
N ASP A 160 1.22 -1.05 -15.20
CA ASP A 160 1.88 -1.48 -16.44
C ASP A 160 2.30 -0.30 -17.33
N GLU A 161 1.44 0.72 -17.45
CA GLU A 161 1.71 1.89 -18.30
C GLU A 161 2.72 2.86 -17.67
N THR A 162 2.90 2.82 -16.35
CA THR A 162 3.75 3.78 -15.63
C THR A 162 5.12 3.21 -15.27
N LEU A 163 5.15 1.95 -14.83
CA LEU A 163 6.35 1.26 -14.35
C LEU A 163 6.75 0.06 -15.22
N GLY A 164 5.88 -0.35 -16.14
CA GLY A 164 5.97 -1.67 -16.78
C GLY A 164 5.46 -2.79 -15.86
N VAL A 165 5.48 -4.01 -16.36
CA VAL A 165 5.04 -5.19 -15.61
C VAL A 165 5.85 -5.33 -14.32
N PRO A 166 5.22 -5.60 -13.17
CA PRO A 166 5.92 -5.86 -11.91
C PRO A 166 6.92 -7.02 -12.03
N ASP A 167 8.02 -6.93 -11.28
CA ASP A 167 9.03 -7.99 -11.24
C ASP A 167 8.54 -9.21 -10.46
N LYS A 168 7.67 -8.99 -9.47
CA LYS A 168 7.00 -10.04 -8.71
C LYS A 168 5.52 -9.71 -8.49
N ARG A 169 4.70 -10.78 -8.45
CA ARG A 169 3.27 -10.75 -8.17
C ARG A 169 2.94 -11.84 -7.17
N TYR A 170 1.99 -11.55 -6.27
CA TYR A 170 1.59 -12.45 -5.19
C TYR A 170 0.10 -12.81 -5.31
N VAL A 171 -0.29 -13.91 -4.65
CA VAL A 171 -1.62 -14.53 -4.80
C VAL A 171 -2.79 -13.64 -4.40
N ASP A 172 -2.56 -12.64 -3.55
CA ASP A 172 -3.56 -11.70 -3.02
C ASP A 172 -3.55 -10.34 -3.74
N GLY A 173 -2.94 -10.25 -4.92
CA GLY A 173 -2.86 -9.02 -5.70
C GLY A 173 -1.75 -8.05 -5.27
N ASN A 174 -0.93 -8.39 -4.27
CA ASN A 174 0.27 -7.62 -4.01
C ASN A 174 1.25 -7.74 -5.18
N TRP A 175 2.04 -6.70 -5.41
CA TRP A 175 3.04 -6.63 -6.46
C TRP A 175 4.28 -5.86 -6.01
N LEU A 176 5.39 -6.07 -6.72
CA LEU A 176 6.67 -5.45 -6.42
C LEU A 176 7.45 -5.14 -7.70
N LYS A 177 8.13 -3.99 -7.73
CA LYS A 177 9.05 -3.50 -8.77
C LYS A 177 10.33 -2.99 -8.12
N TYR A 178 11.50 -3.48 -8.62
CA TYR A 178 12.82 -3.04 -8.19
C TYR A 178 13.31 -1.80 -8.94
#